data_c206c2e93932662881fbdb4ff217ec8e
#
_entry.id   c206c2e93932662881fbdb4ff217ec8e
#
_cell.length_a   1.000
_cell.length_b   1.000
_cell.length_c   1.000
_cell.angle_alpha   90.00
_cell.angle_beta   90.00
_cell.angle_gamma   90.00
#
_symmetry.space_group_name_H-M   'P 1'
#
loop_
_entity.id
_entity.type
_entity.pdbx_description
1 polymer ?
#
loop_
_entity_poly.entity_id
_entity_poly.type
_entity_poly.pdbx_seq_one_letter_code
_entity_poly.pdbx_strand_id
1 'polypeptide(L)'
;MAFFFTRCWGVLLVASLAMPMSAQTASRPDYQGTAVIVGLHPAPSTLHATRPVVVLYHEPIVGLMDEKMEMPFIAASTDLFKGLKPGDRVEFGLQVTADALLVIYLHALRRP
;
A
#
# COMPACT_ATOMS: atom_id res chain seq x y z
N MET A 1 -8.56 10.70 64.95
CA MET A 1 -8.47 10.61 64.45
C MET A 1 -8.31 10.61 63.22
N ALA A 2 -8.18 10.44 62.99
CA ALA A 2 -8.06 10.49 62.06
C ALA A 2 -8.09 10.26 60.88
N PHE A 3 -8.04 10.28 60.79
CA PHE A 3 -7.93 10.17 59.88
C PHE A 3 -7.91 10.09 58.66
N PHE A 4 -7.87 10.04 58.31
CA PHE A 4 -7.74 10.01 57.46
C PHE A 4 -7.64 9.98 56.34
N PHE A 5 -7.58 9.93 56.06
CA PHE A 5 -7.35 9.91 55.25
C PHE A 5 -7.22 9.81 54.18
N THR A 6 -7.19 9.73 53.77
CA THR A 6 -6.96 9.67 53.03
C THR A 6 -6.89 9.49 52.00
N ARG A 7 -6.82 9.48 51.61
CA ARG A 7 -6.62 9.37 50.74
C ARG A 7 -6.54 9.23 49.64
N CYS A 8 -6.54 9.13 49.19
CA CYS A 8 -6.44 8.98 48.34
C CYS A 8 -6.25 9.02 47.35
N TRP A 9 -6.05 9.11 47.07
CA TRP A 9 -5.73 9.18 46.31
C TRP A 9 -5.63 9.01 45.26
N GLY A 10 -5.50 8.85 44.79
CA GLY A 10 -5.36 8.69 43.94
C GLY A 10 -5.34 8.42 42.96
N VAL A 11 -5.21 8.50 42.73
CA VAL A 11 -5.06 8.32 41.93
C VAL A 11 -5.05 8.22 40.82
N LEU A 12 -4.90 8.22 40.41
CA LEU A 12 -4.71 8.19 39.59
C LEU A 12 -4.59 8.03 38.49
N LEU A 13 -4.50 7.97 37.96
CA LEU A 13 -4.23 7.87 37.20
C LEU A 13 -4.19 7.69 36.10
N VAL A 14 -4.06 7.65 35.59
CA VAL A 14 -3.93 7.51 34.78
C VAL A 14 -3.85 7.35 33.70
N ALA A 15 -3.65 7.24 33.18
CA ALA A 15 -3.48 7.14 32.38
C ALA A 15 -3.42 7.12 31.25
N SER A 16 -3.22 7.10 30.72
CA SER A 16 -3.08 7.16 29.83
C SER A 16 -2.99 6.80 28.78
N LEU A 17 -2.89 6.69 28.25
CA LEU A 17 -2.64 6.36 27.49
C LEU A 17 -2.56 6.47 26.23
N ALA A 18 -2.33 6.50 25.72
CA ALA A 18 -2.20 6.80 24.73
C ALA A 18 -2.02 6.21 23.71
N MET A 19 -2.06 6.01 23.08
CA MET A 19 -1.86 5.42 22.25
C MET A 19 -1.54 5.72 21.09
N PRO A 20 -1.12 5.55 20.63
CA PRO A 20 -0.66 5.86 19.59
C PRO A 20 -0.98 5.58 18.33
N MET A 21 -1.05 5.45 17.89
CA MET A 21 -1.23 5.21 16.97
C MET A 21 -0.70 5.11 16.04
N SER A 22 -0.30 4.95 15.65
CA SER A 22 0.19 4.82 14.92
C SER A 22 0.29 4.69 13.92
N ALA A 23 0.54 4.66 13.59
CA ALA A 23 0.78 4.66 12.77
C ALA A 23 0.82 4.15 11.75
N GLN A 24 0.63 3.91 11.39
CA GLN A 24 0.67 3.39 10.56
C GLN A 24 0.82 3.90 9.52
N THR A 25 1.22 4.06 9.43
CA THR A 25 1.52 4.55 8.54
C THR A 25 1.29 4.07 7.40
N ALA A 26 0.39 3.76 7.19
CA ALA A 26 0.06 3.34 5.94
C ALA A 26 0.54 4.29 4.97
N SER A 27 1.20 3.83 4.01
CA SER A 27 1.62 4.69 2.97
C SER A 27 0.44 5.11 2.16
N ARG A 28 0.34 6.37 1.90
CA ARG A 28 -0.65 6.85 1.00
C ARG A 28 -0.07 6.85 -0.39
N PRO A 29 -0.84 6.45 -1.38
CA PRO A 29 -0.36 6.52 -2.74
C PRO A 29 -0.30 7.96 -3.22
N ASP A 30 0.69 8.27 -4.03
CA ASP A 30 0.77 9.56 -4.68
C ASP A 30 -0.17 9.62 -5.88
N TYR A 31 -0.38 8.48 -6.52
CA TYR A 31 -1.31 8.37 -7.64
C TYR A 31 -2.07 7.07 -7.53
N GLN A 32 -3.25 7.04 -8.13
CA GLN A 32 -4.08 5.84 -8.14
C GLN A 32 -4.64 5.63 -9.54
N GLY A 33 -4.92 4.40 -9.87
CA GLY A 33 -5.49 4.08 -11.15
C GLY A 33 -6.05 2.70 -11.19
N THR A 34 -6.58 2.33 -12.35
CA THR A 34 -7.09 0.99 -12.60
C THR A 34 -6.37 0.41 -13.81
N ALA A 35 -6.29 -0.89 -13.85
CA ALA A 35 -5.54 -1.57 -14.90
C ALA A 35 -5.97 -3.02 -15.01
N VAL A 36 -5.50 -3.63 -16.10
CA VAL A 36 -5.59 -5.08 -16.27
C VAL A 36 -4.17 -5.61 -16.14
N ILE A 37 -4.00 -6.66 -15.35
CA ILE A 37 -2.69 -7.27 -15.18
C ILE A 37 -2.32 -8.01 -16.46
N VAL A 38 -1.16 -7.66 -17.01
CA VAL A 38 -0.61 -8.36 -18.16
C VAL A 38 0.36 -9.44 -17.71
N GLY A 39 1.13 -9.17 -16.67
CA GLY A 39 2.07 -10.15 -16.17
C GLY A 39 2.51 -9.84 -14.76
N LEU A 40 2.85 -10.87 -14.02
CA LEU A 40 3.37 -10.79 -12.67
C LEU A 40 4.71 -11.48 -12.66
N HIS A 41 5.75 -10.73 -12.29
CA HIS A 41 7.12 -11.23 -12.38
C HIS A 41 7.84 -11.10 -11.04
N PRO A 42 7.76 -12.13 -10.20
CA PRO A 42 8.53 -12.11 -8.96
C PRO A 42 10.02 -12.07 -9.28
N ALA A 43 10.78 -11.42 -8.42
CA ALA A 43 12.22 -11.37 -8.63
C ALA A 43 12.86 -12.71 -8.28
N PRO A 44 13.91 -13.12 -8.94
CA PRO A 44 14.53 -12.45 -10.09
C PRO A 44 13.79 -12.79 -11.37
N SER A 45 13.78 -11.86 -12.30
CA SER A 45 13.14 -12.10 -13.58
C SER A 45 13.96 -11.44 -14.66
N THR A 46 13.55 -11.66 -15.92
CA THR A 46 14.24 -11.00 -17.01
C THR A 46 13.98 -9.50 -17.01
N LEU A 47 12.95 -9.05 -16.30
CA LEU A 47 12.63 -7.63 -16.23
C LEU A 47 13.39 -6.92 -15.12
N HIS A 48 13.70 -7.62 -14.03
CA HIS A 48 14.42 -7.01 -12.93
C HIS A 48 15.10 -8.10 -12.10
N ALA A 49 16.35 -7.87 -11.76
CA ALA A 49 17.13 -8.89 -11.06
C ALA A 49 16.71 -9.07 -9.61
N THR A 50 16.30 -8.00 -8.93
CA THR A 50 16.12 -8.04 -7.49
C THR A 50 14.75 -7.59 -7.01
N ARG A 51 13.95 -7.00 -7.86
CA ARG A 51 12.66 -6.44 -7.43
C ARG A 51 11.52 -7.02 -8.26
N PRO A 52 10.38 -7.28 -7.64
CA PRO A 52 9.25 -7.80 -8.41
C PRO A 52 8.70 -6.74 -9.35
N VAL A 53 8.18 -7.17 -10.48
CA VAL A 53 7.64 -6.28 -11.49
C VAL A 53 6.24 -6.74 -11.85
N VAL A 54 5.33 -5.80 -11.98
CA VAL A 54 4.01 -6.08 -12.51
C VAL A 54 3.84 -5.29 -13.79
N VAL A 55 3.40 -5.95 -14.84
CA VAL A 55 3.13 -5.29 -16.11
C VAL A 55 1.64 -5.04 -16.16
N LEU A 56 1.27 -3.78 -16.30
CA LEU A 56 -0.12 -3.34 -16.28
C LEU A 56 -0.49 -2.64 -17.57
N TYR A 57 -1.69 -2.95 -18.06
CA TYR A 57 -2.30 -2.15 -19.10
C TYR A 57 -3.25 -1.21 -18.40
N HIS A 58 -2.80 0.02 -18.17
CA HIS A 58 -3.50 0.91 -17.26
C HIS A 58 -4.33 1.96 -17.99
N GLU A 59 -5.40 2.37 -17.33
CA GLU A 59 -6.18 3.52 -17.76
C GLU A 59 -5.40 4.78 -17.46
N PRO A 60 -5.81 5.92 -18.01
CA PRO A 60 -5.13 7.16 -17.65
C PRO A 60 -5.03 7.32 -16.14
N ILE A 61 -3.89 7.80 -15.70
CA ILE A 61 -3.62 8.01 -14.27
C ILE A 61 -3.65 9.51 -14.04
N VAL A 62 -4.65 9.96 -13.32
CA VAL A 62 -4.86 11.38 -13.11
C VAL A 62 -3.63 12.01 -12.47
N GLY A 63 -3.14 13.05 -13.10
CA GLY A 63 -1.98 13.77 -12.59
C GLY A 63 -0.65 13.21 -13.05
N LEU A 64 -0.63 12.07 -13.72
CA LEU A 64 0.62 11.44 -14.11
C LEU A 64 0.67 11.07 -15.58
N MET A 65 -0.33 10.35 -16.08
CA MET A 65 -0.33 9.87 -17.46
C MET A 65 -1.72 10.01 -18.04
N ASP A 66 -1.80 10.58 -19.22
CA ASP A 66 -3.08 10.87 -19.84
C ASP A 66 -3.59 9.75 -20.73
N GLU A 67 -2.80 8.71 -20.94
CA GLU A 67 -3.13 7.68 -21.91
C GLU A 67 -3.15 6.32 -21.29
N LYS A 68 -3.98 5.46 -21.86
CA LYS A 68 -3.93 4.05 -21.59
C LYS A 68 -2.68 3.49 -22.22
N MET A 69 -1.94 2.69 -21.49
CA MET A 69 -0.78 2.03 -22.07
C MET A 69 -0.33 0.87 -21.22
N GLU A 70 0.38 -0.03 -21.86
CA GLU A 70 0.97 -1.16 -21.17
C GLU A 70 2.37 -0.78 -20.75
N MET A 71 2.67 -0.94 -19.47
CA MET A 71 4.04 -0.68 -19.02
C MET A 71 4.35 -1.44 -17.75
N PRO A 72 5.64 -1.69 -17.50
CA PRO A 72 6.04 -2.36 -16.27
C PRO A 72 6.20 -1.36 -15.13
N PHE A 73 5.85 -1.83 -13.93
CA PHE A 73 6.07 -1.07 -12.71
C PHE A 73 6.77 -1.96 -11.71
N ILE A 74 7.61 -1.38 -10.88
CA ILE A 74 8.20 -2.12 -9.78
C ILE A 74 7.17 -2.20 -8.67
N ALA A 75 6.97 -3.39 -8.15
CA ALA A 75 6.05 -3.60 -7.03
C ALA A 75 6.82 -3.56 -5.72
N ALA A 76 6.17 -3.06 -4.67
CA ALA A 76 6.81 -2.93 -3.38
C ALA A 76 7.15 -4.28 -2.78
N SER A 77 6.36 -5.31 -3.09
CA SER A 77 6.54 -6.63 -2.51
C SER A 77 5.89 -7.67 -3.41
N THR A 78 6.47 -8.84 -3.44
CA THR A 78 5.88 -9.98 -4.13
C THR A 78 4.54 -10.37 -3.50
N ASP A 79 4.36 -10.05 -2.22
CA ASP A 79 3.09 -10.34 -1.55
C ASP A 79 1.91 -9.66 -2.21
N LEU A 80 2.14 -8.58 -2.93
CA LEU A 80 1.06 -7.90 -3.63
C LEU A 80 0.44 -8.76 -4.71
N PHE A 81 1.16 -9.78 -5.15
CA PHE A 81 0.69 -10.65 -6.25
C PHE A 81 -0.22 -11.77 -5.79
N LYS A 82 -0.38 -11.94 -4.49
CA LYS A 82 -1.15 -13.06 -3.98
C LYS A 82 -2.58 -13.01 -4.48
N GLY A 83 -3.04 -14.14 -5.01
CA GLY A 83 -4.40 -14.25 -5.47
C GLY A 83 -4.70 -13.56 -6.79
N LEU A 84 -3.68 -13.01 -7.43
CA LEU A 84 -3.84 -12.29 -8.68
C LEU A 84 -3.24 -13.07 -9.83
N LYS A 85 -3.76 -12.85 -11.01
CA LYS A 85 -3.24 -13.50 -12.21
C LYS A 85 -3.41 -12.57 -13.40
N PRO A 86 -2.68 -12.83 -14.49
CA PRO A 86 -2.86 -12.05 -15.70
C PRO A 86 -4.31 -12.07 -16.14
N GLY A 87 -4.81 -10.94 -16.60
CA GLY A 87 -6.18 -10.77 -16.99
C GLY A 87 -7.07 -10.18 -15.93
N ASP A 88 -6.63 -10.17 -14.68
CA ASP A 88 -7.41 -9.59 -13.61
C ASP A 88 -7.44 -8.07 -13.71
N ARG A 89 -8.58 -7.50 -13.39
CA ARG A 89 -8.69 -6.05 -13.26
C ARG A 89 -8.38 -5.67 -11.83
N VAL A 90 -7.59 -4.63 -11.68
CA VAL A 90 -7.16 -4.19 -10.35
C VAL A 90 -7.21 -2.69 -10.25
N GLU A 91 -7.34 -2.24 -9.02
CA GLU A 91 -7.04 -0.87 -8.65
C GLU A 91 -5.63 -0.89 -8.06
N PHE A 92 -4.83 0.09 -8.38
CA PHE A 92 -3.46 0.12 -7.88
C PHE A 92 -3.10 1.51 -7.41
N GLY A 93 -2.11 1.55 -6.51
CA GLY A 93 -1.58 2.81 -6.03
C GLY A 93 -0.10 2.90 -6.31
N LEU A 94 0.35 4.07 -6.69
CA LEU A 94 1.74 4.34 -6.99
C LEU A 94 2.31 5.32 -5.99
N GLN A 95 3.53 5.07 -5.60
CA GLN A 95 4.29 5.98 -4.76
C GLN A 95 5.55 6.38 -5.51
N VAL A 96 5.83 7.68 -5.54
CA VAL A 96 7.05 8.16 -6.16
C VAL A 96 8.19 7.97 -5.18
N THR A 97 9.24 7.29 -5.62
CA THR A 97 10.44 7.15 -4.81
C THR A 97 11.60 7.75 -5.57
N ALA A 98 12.78 7.77 -4.95
CA ALA A 98 13.93 8.41 -5.54
C ALA A 98 14.31 7.77 -6.87
N ASP A 99 14.04 6.48 -7.04
CA ASP A 99 14.50 5.76 -8.23
C ASP A 99 13.39 5.10 -9.04
N ALA A 100 12.12 5.23 -8.64
CA ALA A 100 11.08 4.52 -9.38
C ALA A 100 9.68 4.97 -8.97
N LEU A 101 8.72 4.63 -9.82
CA LEU A 101 7.32 4.62 -9.43
C LEU A 101 7.04 3.24 -8.89
N LEU A 102 6.60 3.19 -7.67
CA LEU A 102 6.46 1.93 -6.95
C LEU A 102 4.99 1.60 -6.75
N VAL A 103 4.57 0.42 -7.17
CA VAL A 103 3.21 -0.04 -6.89
C VAL A 103 3.18 -0.49 -5.44
N ILE A 104 2.34 0.15 -4.64
CA ILE A 104 2.28 -0.15 -3.22
C ILE A 104 1.05 -0.97 -2.86
N TYR A 105 0.07 -1.09 -3.74
CA TYR A 105 -1.02 -2.04 -3.55
C TYR A 105 -1.63 -2.41 -4.89
N LEU A 106 -2.24 -3.59 -4.91
CA LEU A 106 -2.98 -4.11 -6.05
C LEU A 106 -4.23 -4.76 -5.48
N HIS A 107 -5.38 -4.19 -5.76
CA HIS A 107 -6.64 -4.73 -5.25
C HIS A 107 -7.47 -5.22 -6.41
N ALA A 108 -7.82 -6.49 -6.40
CA ALA A 108 -8.66 -7.06 -7.44
C ALA A 108 -10.02 -6.39 -7.43
N LEU A 109 -10.50 -6.03 -8.63
CA LEU A 109 -11.82 -5.46 -8.77
C LEU A 109 -12.79 -6.57 -9.09
N ARG A 110 -13.89 -6.64 -8.33
CA ARG A 110 -14.84 -7.66 -8.59
C ARG A 110 -15.60 -7.36 -9.83
N ARG A 111 -15.90 -8.41 -10.55
CA ARG A 111 -16.78 -8.24 -11.64
C ARG A 111 -18.14 -8.07 -11.16
N PRO A 112 -18.94 -7.22 -11.74
CA PRO A 112 -20.35 -7.07 -11.37
C PRO A 112 -21.14 -8.32 -11.67
#